data_73ff74e671af254584c57e4850794121
#
_entry.id   73ff74e671af254584c57e4850794121
#
_cell.length_a   1.000
_cell.length_b   1.000
_cell.length_c   1.000
_cell.angle_alpha   90.00
_cell.angle_beta   90.00
_cell.angle_gamma   90.00
#
_symmetry.space_group_name_H-M   'P 1'
#
loop_
_entity.id
_entity.type
_entity.pdbx_description
1 polymer ?
#
loop_
_entity_poly.entity_id
_entity_poly.type
_entity_poly.pdbx_seq_one_letter_code
_entity_poly.pdbx_strand_id
1 'polypeptide(L)'
;MPSSKIFNWDADKNQLLIRERGISFERIVFEIANGQELTVLEHPNQEKYPGQKISMVQVDDYVYAVPFVETETGIFLKTIIPSRKATRQYRRKP
;
A
#
# COMPACT_ATOMS: atom_id res chain seq x y z
N MET A 1 8.87 21.37 -7.84
CA MET A 1 9.21 20.65 -6.66
C MET A 1 8.11 19.68 -6.29
N PRO A 2 8.41 18.47 -6.35
CA PRO A 2 7.42 17.49 -5.94
C PRO A 2 7.14 17.68 -4.46
N SER A 3 5.91 17.66 -4.15
CA SER A 3 5.55 17.67 -2.76
C SER A 3 5.98 16.35 -2.17
N SER A 4 6.64 16.41 -1.06
CA SER A 4 6.98 15.22 -0.33
C SER A 4 5.79 14.83 0.48
N LYS A 5 5.26 13.67 0.20
CA LYS A 5 4.20 13.14 1.03
C LYS A 5 4.80 12.45 2.23
N ILE A 6 4.21 12.71 3.37
CA ILE A 6 4.66 12.08 4.59
C ILE A 6 3.81 10.85 4.81
N PHE A 7 4.47 9.69 4.91
CA PHE A 7 3.78 8.44 5.15
C PHE A 7 3.80 8.13 6.63
N ASN A 8 2.65 7.77 7.17
CA ASN A 8 2.52 7.37 8.55
C ASN A 8 1.79 6.05 8.65
N TRP A 9 1.98 5.36 9.75
CA TRP A 9 1.31 4.10 10.01
C TRP A 9 1.36 3.83 11.50
N ASP A 10 0.62 2.82 11.93
CA ASP A 10 0.61 2.39 13.32
C ASP A 10 1.81 1.49 13.55
N ALA A 11 2.63 1.84 14.54
CA ALA A 11 3.86 1.08 14.81
C ALA A 11 3.58 -0.35 15.24
N ASP A 12 2.53 -0.56 16.01
CA ASP A 12 2.18 -1.92 16.45
C ASP A 12 1.70 -2.74 15.27
N LYS A 13 0.93 -2.15 14.39
CA LYS A 13 0.49 -2.84 13.19
C LYS A 13 1.67 -3.23 12.32
N ASN A 14 2.66 -2.34 12.23
CA ASN A 14 3.86 -2.62 11.44
C ASN A 14 4.57 -3.84 11.98
N GLN A 15 4.76 -3.91 13.30
CA GLN A 15 5.42 -5.06 13.89
C GLN A 15 4.64 -6.35 13.68
N LEU A 16 3.32 -6.25 13.75
CA LEU A 16 2.47 -7.41 13.50
C LEU A 16 2.64 -7.91 12.07
N LEU A 17 2.65 -7.00 11.10
CA LEU A 17 2.79 -7.37 9.70
C LEU A 17 4.16 -7.99 9.42
N ILE A 18 5.20 -7.46 10.02
CA ILE A 18 6.54 -8.03 9.87
C ILE A 18 6.55 -9.47 10.39
N ARG A 19 5.96 -9.67 11.56
CA ARG A 19 5.97 -10.97 12.19
C ARG A 19 5.09 -11.97 11.43
N GLU A 20 3.94 -11.53 10.94
CA GLU A 20 2.99 -12.45 10.33
C GLU A 20 3.14 -12.61 8.84
N ARG A 21 3.61 -11.58 8.15
CA ARG A 21 3.66 -11.58 6.70
C ARG A 21 5.03 -11.29 6.13
N GLY A 22 5.97 -10.93 6.98
CA GLY A 22 7.31 -10.65 6.53
C GLY A 22 7.43 -9.39 5.69
N ILE A 23 6.50 -8.44 5.85
CA ILE A 23 6.51 -7.20 5.08
C ILE A 23 6.28 -6.04 6.03
N SER A 24 6.97 -4.93 5.79
CA SER A 24 6.85 -3.75 6.63
C SER A 24 6.29 -2.58 5.84
N PHE A 25 5.72 -1.60 6.54
CA PHE A 25 5.31 -0.36 5.89
C PHE A 25 6.52 0.38 5.32
N GLU A 26 7.67 0.29 5.99
CA GLU A 26 8.89 0.91 5.45
C GLU A 26 9.23 0.35 4.08
N ARG A 27 9.08 -0.96 3.90
CA ARG A 27 9.36 -1.56 2.60
C ARG A 27 8.37 -1.07 1.54
N ILE A 28 7.11 -0.91 1.93
CA ILE A 28 6.10 -0.39 1.01
C ILE A 28 6.45 1.02 0.56
N VAL A 29 6.81 1.88 1.50
CA VAL A 29 7.18 3.26 1.18
C VAL A 29 8.40 3.29 0.27
N PHE A 30 9.38 2.45 0.57
CA PHE A 30 10.57 2.35 -0.26
C PHE A 30 10.21 1.97 -1.70
N GLU A 31 9.33 1.01 -1.87
CA GLU A 31 8.96 0.57 -3.21
C GLU A 31 8.14 1.63 -3.94
N ILE A 32 7.28 2.34 -3.24
CA ILE A 32 6.54 3.45 -3.86
C ILE A 32 7.50 4.50 -4.35
N ALA A 33 8.51 4.83 -3.55
CA ALA A 33 9.49 5.82 -3.93
C ALA A 33 10.32 5.39 -5.14
N ASN A 34 10.41 4.08 -5.37
CA ASN A 34 11.15 3.53 -6.50
C ASN A 34 10.25 3.19 -7.69
N GLY A 35 9.04 3.74 -7.72
CA GLY A 35 8.19 3.60 -8.88
C GLY A 35 7.42 2.30 -8.96
N GLN A 36 7.29 1.58 -7.84
CA GLN A 36 6.62 0.29 -7.85
C GLN A 36 5.14 0.38 -7.46
N GLU A 37 4.60 1.57 -7.35
CA GLU A 37 3.15 1.72 -7.17
C GLU A 37 2.49 1.56 -8.53
N LEU A 38 1.78 0.47 -8.71
CA LEU A 38 1.22 0.12 -10.01
C LEU A 38 -0.02 0.92 -10.35
N THR A 39 -0.87 1.13 -9.36
CA THR A 39 -2.09 1.90 -9.53
C THR A 39 -2.67 2.23 -8.17
N VAL A 40 -3.59 3.18 -8.15
CA VAL A 40 -4.32 3.55 -6.95
C VAL A 40 -5.81 3.43 -7.25
N LEU A 41 -6.52 2.71 -6.41
CA LEU A 41 -7.94 2.46 -6.60
C LEU A 41 -8.71 3.04 -5.42
N GLU A 42 -9.97 3.41 -5.65
CA GLU A 42 -10.84 3.78 -4.56
C GLU A 42 -11.35 2.52 -3.87
N HIS A 43 -11.51 2.59 -2.56
CA HIS A 43 -12.07 1.46 -1.85
C HIS A 43 -13.49 1.18 -2.36
N PRO A 44 -13.83 -0.07 -2.66
CA PRO A 44 -15.14 -0.38 -3.25
C PRO A 44 -16.31 -0.07 -2.32
N ASN A 45 -16.09 -0.02 -1.02
CA ASN A 45 -17.16 0.28 -0.07
C ASN A 45 -16.92 1.65 0.56
N GLN A 46 -17.28 2.70 -0.18
CA GLN A 46 -17.07 4.07 0.31
C GLN A 46 -18.00 4.44 1.46
N GLU A 47 -19.13 3.76 1.57
CA GLU A 47 -20.03 4.01 2.70
C GLU A 47 -19.38 3.67 4.02
N LYS A 48 -18.74 2.51 4.08
CA LYS A 48 -18.09 2.05 5.30
C LYS A 48 -16.71 2.67 5.47
N TYR A 49 -16.02 2.91 4.35
CA TYR A 49 -14.65 3.41 4.37
C TYR A 49 -14.53 4.68 3.54
N PRO A 50 -15.19 5.76 3.99
CA PRO A 50 -15.20 6.99 3.19
C PRO A 50 -13.80 7.55 3.01
N GLY A 51 -13.48 7.89 1.76
CA GLY A 51 -12.19 8.48 1.45
C GLY A 51 -11.03 7.52 1.43
N GLN A 52 -11.26 6.23 1.68
CA GLN A 52 -10.17 5.27 1.69
C GLN A 52 -9.84 4.84 0.27
N LYS A 53 -8.55 4.78 -0.01
CA LYS A 53 -8.03 4.34 -1.30
C LYS A 53 -7.12 3.14 -1.08
N ILE A 54 -6.76 2.48 -2.17
CA ILE A 54 -5.90 1.31 -2.11
C ILE A 54 -4.77 1.49 -3.11
N SER A 55 -3.55 1.45 -2.61
CA SER A 55 -2.35 1.51 -3.44
C SER A 55 -1.91 0.09 -3.74
N MET A 56 -1.75 -0.23 -5.02
CA MET A 56 -1.27 -1.55 -5.43
C MET A 56 0.22 -1.44 -5.67
N VAL A 57 0.99 -2.10 -4.82
CA VAL A 57 2.45 -1.95 -4.81
C VAL A 57 3.11 -3.29 -5.07
N GLN A 58 4.06 -3.30 -6.00
CA GLN A 58 4.81 -4.51 -6.29
C GLN A 58 6.05 -4.55 -5.41
N VAL A 59 6.23 -5.66 -4.72
CA VAL A 59 7.41 -5.91 -3.89
C VAL A 59 7.96 -7.26 -4.34
N ASP A 60 9.13 -7.23 -4.95
CA ASP A 60 9.73 -8.42 -5.56
C ASP A 60 8.75 -8.98 -6.60
N ASP A 61 8.32 -10.21 -6.45
CA ASP A 61 7.43 -10.85 -7.42
C ASP A 61 5.97 -10.83 -7.01
N TYR A 62 5.64 -10.07 -5.98
CA TYR A 62 4.30 -10.11 -5.44
C TYR A 62 3.68 -8.72 -5.39
N VAL A 63 2.36 -8.65 -5.55
CA VAL A 63 1.64 -7.38 -5.49
C VAL A 63 0.83 -7.34 -4.20
N TYR A 64 0.96 -6.23 -3.49
CA TYR A 64 0.26 -6.02 -2.23
C TYR A 64 -0.74 -4.88 -2.37
N ALA A 65 -1.90 -5.06 -1.76
CA ALA A 65 -2.90 -4.01 -1.66
C ALA A 65 -2.68 -3.29 -0.35
N VAL A 66 -2.50 -1.97 -0.41
CA VAL A 66 -2.19 -1.16 0.76
C VAL A 66 -3.25 -0.09 0.91
N PRO A 67 -4.29 -0.35 1.71
CA PRO A 67 -5.32 0.67 1.96
C PRO A 67 -4.72 1.86 2.72
N PHE A 68 -5.16 3.04 2.33
CA PHE A 68 -4.66 4.25 2.98
C PHE A 68 -5.72 5.35 2.94
N VAL A 69 -5.53 6.34 3.79
CA VAL A 69 -6.34 7.56 3.76
C VAL A 69 -5.40 8.75 3.65
N GLU A 70 -5.87 9.79 3.00
CA GLU A 70 -5.10 11.02 2.91
C GLU A 70 -5.44 11.91 4.09
N THR A 71 -4.42 12.52 4.65
CA THR A 71 -4.57 13.44 5.77
C THR A 71 -4.04 14.80 5.34
N GLU A 72 -4.18 15.78 6.20
CA GLU A 72 -3.68 17.12 5.88
C GLU A 72 -2.17 17.13 5.65
N THR A 73 -1.45 16.27 6.34
CA THR A 73 0.00 16.26 6.26
C THR A 73 0.55 15.17 5.35
N GLY A 74 -0.30 14.25 4.88
CA GLY A 74 0.23 13.21 4.02
C GLY A 74 -0.69 12.03 3.89
N ILE A 75 -0.13 10.85 4.07
CA ILE A 75 -0.84 9.60 3.82
C ILE A 75 -0.69 8.69 5.03
N PHE A 76 -1.80 8.14 5.49
CA PHE A 76 -1.77 7.16 6.57
C PHE A 76 -2.07 5.78 6.01
N LEU A 77 -1.08 4.89 6.08
CA LEU A 77 -1.21 3.53 5.57
C LEU A 77 -1.89 2.66 6.62
N LYS A 78 -2.95 1.96 6.21
CA LYS A 78 -3.78 1.22 7.16
C LYS A 78 -3.30 -0.19 7.39
N THR A 79 -2.97 -0.90 6.33
CA THR A 79 -2.50 -2.28 6.44
C THR A 79 -1.86 -2.68 5.12
N ILE A 80 -1.36 -3.91 5.05
CA ILE A 80 -0.74 -4.45 3.85
C ILE A 80 -1.35 -5.82 3.61
N ILE A 81 -2.00 -6.00 2.46
CA ILE A 81 -2.70 -7.24 2.17
C ILE A 81 -2.13 -7.86 0.90
N PRO A 82 -1.61 -9.08 0.96
CA PRO A 82 -1.12 -9.72 -0.26
C PRO A 82 -2.30 -10.00 -1.20
N SER A 83 -2.10 -9.74 -2.47
CA SER A 83 -3.15 -9.91 -3.47
C SER A 83 -2.71 -10.89 -4.54
N ARG A 84 -3.24 -12.10 -4.47
CA ARG A 84 -2.94 -13.12 -5.47
C ARG A 84 -3.45 -12.71 -6.83
N LYS A 85 -4.65 -12.17 -6.85
CA LYS A 85 -5.27 -11.78 -8.11
C LYS A 85 -4.45 -10.69 -8.80
N ALA A 86 -4.05 -9.68 -8.06
CA ALA A 86 -3.27 -8.60 -8.64
C ALA A 86 -1.90 -9.09 -9.05
N THR A 87 -1.29 -9.96 -8.23
CA THR A 87 0.01 -10.52 -8.58
C THR A 87 -0.04 -11.24 -9.91
N ARG A 88 -1.06 -12.07 -10.08
CA ARG A 88 -1.21 -12.81 -11.34
C ARG A 88 -1.43 -11.85 -12.50
N GLN A 89 -2.24 -10.84 -12.28
CA GLN A 89 -2.59 -9.90 -13.33
C GLN A 89 -1.37 -9.10 -13.80
N TYR A 90 -0.56 -8.64 -12.88
CA TYR A 90 0.58 -7.78 -13.24
C TYR A 90 1.81 -8.57 -13.64
N ARG A 91 1.95 -9.79 -13.15
CA ARG A 91 3.11 -10.59 -13.52
C ARG A 91 3.05 -11.12 -14.95
N ARG A 92 1.86 -11.12 -15.54
CA ARG A 92 1.71 -11.68 -16.87
C ARG A 92 2.23 -10.79 -17.98
N LYS A 93 2.64 -9.61 -17.64
CA LYS A 93 3.13 -8.71 -18.67
C LYS A 93 4.42 -9.24 -19.25
N PRO A 94 4.52 -9.22 -20.57
CA PRO A 94 5.73 -9.70 -21.22
C PRO A 94 6.90 -8.78 -20.96
#